data_8e9803cffd653cd94408b5514a2ef15a
#
_entry.id   8e9803cffd653cd94408b5514a2ef15a
#
_cell.length_a   1.000
_cell.length_b   1.000
_cell.length_c   1.000
_cell.angle_alpha   90.00
_cell.angle_beta   90.00
_cell.angle_gamma   90.00
#
_symmetry.space_group_name_H-M   'P 1'
#
loop_
_entity.id
_entity.type
_entity.pdbx_description
1 polymer ?
#
loop_
_entity_poly.entity_id
_entity_poly.type
_entity_poly.pdbx_seq_one_letter_code
_entity_poly.pdbx_strand_id
1 'polypeptide(L)'
;MEIKERNIAILLDPEKANLDALHFTADCHPDYIFVGGSTGGDTTEFVRTLRSKLPITNHQLPIVLFPGNSSQFTPEADAVLFLSLLSGRNPEYLVDQQIKSARVIRDSHMDFVPTAYILIDGGVETSTMRVTGTKPLDPKHIDTIVDTCIAAELMGKKLIYLEAGSGAKNPVAPDIIRAVKKAVNIPLIVGGGIRTPEMMNAAFDAGASIVVIGNHFEEHPEELSKFVNHKSQITNSDDERFMALAIEEAKKALAKDEIPIGCVIVSNNQIIGRGHNLTETLEDVTAHAEIQAITAATQTLGGKYLPDATLYVTVEPCAMCAGAIGWAQINRIVFGAPDPKRGYQMYAPRAFHPKATVTSGVMENDCRELMQEFFKKKR
;
A
#
# COMPACT_ATOMS: atom_id res chain seq x y z
N MET A 1 10.86 -6.87 1.79
CA MET A 1 10.01 -5.65 1.77
C MET A 1 8.60 -6.03 1.36
N GLU A 2 7.61 -5.87 2.23
CA GLU A 2 6.20 -6.18 1.95
C GLU A 2 5.48 -4.88 1.54
N ILE A 3 5.01 -4.78 0.30
CA ILE A 3 4.34 -3.56 -0.20
C ILE A 3 2.84 -3.73 -0.01
N LYS A 4 2.25 -2.94 0.89
CA LYS A 4 0.81 -2.83 1.11
C LYS A 4 0.21 -1.78 0.17
N GLU A 5 -1.10 -1.64 0.15
CA GLU A 5 -1.74 -0.52 -0.55
C GLU A 5 -1.49 0.81 0.19
N ARG A 6 -1.29 1.89 -0.56
CA ARG A 6 -1.18 3.28 -0.06
C ARG A 6 -0.09 3.49 1.00
N ASN A 7 1.15 3.11 0.72
CA ASN A 7 2.27 3.34 1.64
C ASN A 7 2.88 4.73 1.44
N ILE A 8 3.23 5.38 2.54
CA ILE A 8 4.01 6.62 2.55
C ILE A 8 5.46 6.26 2.81
N ALA A 9 6.36 6.70 1.95
CA ALA A 9 7.79 6.67 2.21
C ALA A 9 8.34 8.10 2.30
N ILE A 10 9.24 8.35 3.23
CA ILE A 10 10.06 9.56 3.21
C ILE A 10 11.43 9.23 2.65
N LEU A 11 11.97 10.13 1.84
CA LEU A 11 13.33 10.02 1.32
C LEU A 11 14.24 10.99 2.06
N LEU A 12 15.30 10.46 2.66
CA LEU A 12 16.32 11.20 3.38
C LEU A 12 17.65 11.11 2.63
N ASP A 13 18.19 12.26 2.25
CA ASP A 13 19.53 12.39 1.68
C ASP A 13 20.55 12.52 2.82
N PRO A 14 21.53 11.59 2.98
CA PRO A 14 22.53 11.64 4.04
C PRO A 14 23.34 12.96 4.14
N GLU A 15 23.45 13.68 3.02
CA GLU A 15 24.18 14.96 2.99
C GLU A 15 23.31 16.16 3.39
N LYS A 16 21.98 16.02 3.40
CA LYS A 16 21.05 17.15 3.62
C LYS A 16 20.17 16.99 4.86
N ALA A 17 19.79 15.73 5.16
CA ALA A 17 18.80 15.49 6.20
C ALA A 17 19.32 15.84 7.59
N ASN A 18 18.54 16.67 8.29
CA ASN A 18 18.77 16.96 9.71
C ASN A 18 18.05 15.94 10.58
N LEU A 19 18.76 14.93 11.08
CA LEU A 19 18.20 13.87 11.92
C LEU A 19 17.67 14.38 13.27
N ASP A 20 18.12 15.54 13.75
CA ASP A 20 17.63 16.12 15.02
C ASP A 20 16.26 16.78 14.87
N ALA A 21 15.87 17.11 13.64
CA ALA A 21 14.54 17.63 13.34
C ALA A 21 13.49 16.54 13.13
N LEU A 22 13.90 15.25 13.09
CA LEU A 22 12.98 14.14 12.88
C LEU A 22 12.31 13.72 14.19
N HIS A 23 10.99 13.82 14.23
CA HIS A 23 10.19 13.44 15.38
C HIS A 23 9.16 12.37 14.97
N PHE A 24 9.60 11.11 14.89
CA PHE A 24 8.70 9.99 14.68
C PHE A 24 8.12 9.50 16.02
N THR A 25 6.82 9.32 16.06
CA THR A 25 6.12 8.69 17.20
C THR A 25 5.46 7.40 16.78
N ALA A 26 4.99 6.59 17.73
CA ALA A 26 4.28 5.36 17.43
C ALA A 26 3.02 5.58 16.57
N ASP A 27 2.38 6.75 16.72
CA ASP A 27 1.13 7.11 16.03
C ASP A 27 1.36 7.99 14.80
N CYS A 28 2.57 8.51 14.60
CA CYS A 28 2.91 9.38 13.49
C CYS A 28 4.29 9.02 12.91
N HIS A 29 4.28 8.11 11.94
CA HIS A 29 5.47 7.70 11.18
C HIS A 29 5.08 7.29 9.76
N PRO A 30 6.02 7.35 8.78
CA PRO A 30 5.79 6.79 7.45
C PRO A 30 5.77 5.25 7.51
N ASP A 31 5.41 4.61 6.40
CA ASP A 31 5.49 3.15 6.29
C ASP A 31 6.93 2.69 5.96
N TYR A 32 7.73 3.55 5.31
CA TYR A 32 9.14 3.31 4.97
C TYR A 32 9.97 4.57 5.12
N ILE A 33 11.25 4.39 5.44
CA ILE A 33 12.26 5.42 5.28
C ILE A 33 13.20 4.98 4.15
N PHE A 34 13.24 5.76 3.08
CA PHE A 34 14.21 5.59 2.01
C PHE A 34 15.44 6.43 2.33
N VAL A 35 16.63 5.85 2.20
CA VAL A 35 17.90 6.55 2.45
C VAL A 35 18.74 6.50 1.20
N GLY A 36 19.10 7.66 0.68
CA GLY A 36 19.94 7.79 -0.48
C GLY A 36 19.89 9.19 -1.09
N GLY A 37 20.79 9.45 -2.00
CA GLY A 37 20.93 10.71 -2.72
C GLY A 37 21.72 10.53 -3.99
N SER A 38 21.77 11.54 -4.83
CA SER A 38 22.53 11.52 -6.11
C SER A 38 24.04 11.69 -5.93
N THR A 39 24.47 12.18 -4.76
CA THR A 39 25.87 12.37 -4.37
C THR A 39 26.25 11.40 -3.25
N GLY A 40 27.50 11.32 -2.88
CA GLY A 40 27.99 10.41 -1.84
C GLY A 40 27.74 10.94 -0.43
N GLY A 41 27.88 10.08 0.57
CA GLY A 41 27.80 10.40 2.00
C GLY A 41 28.11 9.12 2.78
N ASP A 42 28.45 9.20 4.07
CA ASP A 42 28.60 8.02 4.91
C ASP A 42 27.22 7.44 5.26
N THR A 43 26.69 6.65 4.33
CA THR A 43 25.39 6.01 4.48
C THR A 43 25.34 5.08 5.70
N THR A 44 26.47 4.46 6.08
CA THR A 44 26.51 3.52 7.20
C THR A 44 26.28 4.23 8.52
N GLU A 45 27.03 5.29 8.79
CA GLU A 45 26.88 6.07 10.02
C GLU A 45 25.51 6.78 10.05
N PHE A 46 25.06 7.27 8.91
CA PHE A 46 23.73 7.88 8.80
C PHE A 46 22.61 6.90 9.19
N VAL A 47 22.61 5.68 8.64
CA VAL A 47 21.59 4.66 8.94
C VAL A 47 21.65 4.24 10.42
N ARG A 48 22.85 4.07 11.00
CA ARG A 48 23.00 3.76 12.43
C ARG A 48 22.41 4.86 13.31
N THR A 49 22.76 6.11 13.02
CA THR A 49 22.25 7.29 13.77
C THR A 49 20.73 7.40 13.62
N LEU A 50 20.21 7.27 12.40
CA LEU A 50 18.77 7.28 12.15
C LEU A 50 18.06 6.18 12.96
N ARG A 51 18.57 4.96 12.93
CA ARG A 51 17.97 3.83 13.65
C ARG A 51 17.92 4.05 15.16
N SER A 52 18.93 4.71 15.74
CA SER A 52 18.95 5.04 17.17
C SER A 52 17.89 6.09 17.58
N LYS A 53 17.38 6.87 16.63
CA LYS A 53 16.36 7.91 16.84
C LYS A 53 14.94 7.43 16.54
N LEU A 54 14.77 6.22 15.95
CA LEU A 54 13.44 5.70 15.67
C LEU A 54 12.75 5.21 16.95
N PRO A 55 11.42 5.36 17.06
CA PRO A 55 10.68 4.88 18.22
C PRO A 55 10.77 3.35 18.32
N ILE A 56 10.94 2.84 19.55
CA ILE A 56 10.89 1.42 19.83
C ILE A 56 9.40 1.01 19.82
N THR A 57 8.96 0.41 18.73
CA THR A 57 7.60 -0.11 18.56
C THR A 57 7.65 -1.63 18.37
N ASN A 58 6.50 -2.30 18.42
CA ASN A 58 6.40 -3.73 18.12
C ASN A 58 6.76 -4.08 16.67
N HIS A 59 6.77 -3.10 15.78
CA HIS A 59 7.21 -3.23 14.39
C HIS A 59 8.28 -2.17 14.13
N GLN A 60 9.47 -2.63 13.78
CA GLN A 60 10.56 -1.75 13.40
C GLN A 60 10.23 -1.08 12.06
N LEU A 61 10.34 0.27 12.01
CA LEU A 61 10.14 1.03 10.78
C LEU A 61 11.23 0.67 9.75
N PRO A 62 10.87 0.13 8.56
CA PRO A 62 11.85 -0.34 7.60
C PRO A 62 12.67 0.81 6.99
N ILE A 63 14.00 0.66 7.02
CA ILE A 63 14.95 1.54 6.33
C ILE A 63 15.37 0.85 5.03
N VAL A 64 15.09 1.48 3.89
CA VAL A 64 15.35 0.95 2.55
C VAL A 64 16.36 1.84 1.83
N LEU A 65 17.44 1.27 1.36
CA LEU A 65 18.41 2.02 0.57
C LEU A 65 17.84 2.39 -0.81
N PHE A 66 18.01 3.65 -1.16
CA PHE A 66 17.72 4.22 -2.48
C PHE A 66 19.02 4.79 -3.06
N PRO A 67 20.00 3.92 -3.44
CA PRO A 67 21.36 4.36 -3.74
C PRO A 67 21.46 5.05 -5.10
N GLY A 68 22.12 6.21 -5.14
CA GLY A 68 22.51 6.85 -6.39
C GLY A 68 23.71 6.17 -7.06
N ASN A 69 24.53 5.43 -6.28
CA ASN A 69 25.66 4.65 -6.78
C ASN A 69 26.03 3.51 -5.81
N SER A 70 26.95 2.63 -6.24
CA SER A 70 27.34 1.43 -5.49
C SER A 70 28.07 1.70 -4.18
N SER A 71 28.62 2.89 -3.94
CA SER A 71 29.31 3.24 -2.69
C SER A 71 28.36 3.53 -1.52
N GLN A 72 27.07 3.74 -1.81
CA GLN A 72 26.04 4.05 -0.80
C GLN A 72 25.40 2.79 -0.18
N PHE A 73 25.92 1.61 -0.51
CA PHE A 73 25.44 0.39 0.11
C PHE A 73 25.95 0.26 1.54
N THR A 74 25.06 -0.13 2.46
CA THR A 74 25.37 -0.50 3.84
C THR A 74 24.50 -1.66 4.30
N PRO A 75 25.07 -2.65 5.04
CA PRO A 75 24.28 -3.76 5.59
C PRO A 75 23.43 -3.37 6.82
N GLU A 76 23.50 -2.12 7.27
CA GLU A 76 22.74 -1.63 8.42
C GLU A 76 21.25 -1.33 8.08
N ALA A 77 20.90 -1.29 6.80
CA ALA A 77 19.53 -1.12 6.33
C ALA A 77 18.79 -2.46 6.24
N ASP A 78 17.47 -2.43 6.08
CA ASP A 78 16.64 -3.63 6.02
C ASP A 78 16.49 -4.17 4.59
N ALA A 79 16.53 -3.28 3.59
CA ALA A 79 16.43 -3.64 2.18
C ALA A 79 17.13 -2.63 1.28
N VAL A 80 17.31 -3.00 0.01
CA VAL A 80 17.83 -2.09 -1.02
C VAL A 80 16.98 -2.14 -2.29
N LEU A 81 16.68 -0.98 -2.86
CA LEU A 81 16.14 -0.87 -4.21
C LEU A 81 17.29 -1.07 -5.20
N PHE A 82 17.32 -2.24 -5.87
CA PHE A 82 18.34 -2.58 -6.85
C PHE A 82 17.98 -1.92 -8.18
N LEU A 83 18.36 -0.64 -8.29
CA LEU A 83 17.90 0.29 -9.31
C LEU A 83 18.54 0.05 -10.68
N SER A 84 17.77 0.25 -11.75
CA SER A 84 18.26 0.46 -13.12
C SER A 84 17.55 1.65 -13.73
N LEU A 85 18.29 2.66 -14.19
CA LEU A 85 17.74 3.90 -14.76
C LEU A 85 17.29 3.67 -16.20
N LEU A 86 16.12 3.07 -16.40
CA LEU A 86 15.63 2.63 -17.71
C LEU A 86 15.19 3.77 -18.63
N SER A 87 14.90 4.96 -18.11
CA SER A 87 14.68 6.16 -18.92
C SER A 87 15.96 6.70 -19.54
N GLY A 88 17.13 6.33 -19.03
CA GLY A 88 18.43 6.70 -19.54
C GLY A 88 18.99 5.74 -20.60
N ARG A 89 20.16 6.12 -21.15
CA ARG A 89 20.96 5.28 -22.06
C ARG A 89 22.42 5.23 -21.63
N ASN A 90 22.73 5.69 -20.41
CA ASN A 90 24.06 5.62 -19.83
C ASN A 90 24.28 4.23 -19.21
N PRO A 91 25.20 3.39 -19.72
CA PRO A 91 25.44 2.04 -19.21
C PRO A 91 25.82 2.03 -17.73
N GLU A 92 26.49 3.07 -17.23
CA GLU A 92 26.87 3.19 -15.83
C GLU A 92 25.67 3.01 -14.89
N TYR A 93 24.50 3.60 -15.21
CA TYR A 93 23.29 3.53 -14.40
C TYR A 93 22.28 2.47 -14.86
N LEU A 94 22.55 1.86 -16.01
CA LEU A 94 21.74 0.75 -16.50
C LEU A 94 22.22 -0.59 -15.94
N VAL A 95 23.55 -0.80 -15.83
CA VAL A 95 24.13 -2.10 -15.48
C VAL A 95 25.44 -2.03 -14.68
N ASP A 96 26.31 -1.03 -14.86
CA ASP A 96 27.64 -1.05 -14.24
C ASP A 96 27.58 -0.88 -12.70
N GLN A 97 26.72 -0.01 -12.20
CA GLN A 97 26.52 0.17 -10.76
C GLN A 97 25.96 -1.11 -10.11
N GLN A 98 25.09 -1.83 -10.80
CA GLN A 98 24.54 -3.11 -10.36
C GLN A 98 25.65 -4.20 -10.30
N ILE A 99 26.53 -4.26 -11.28
CA ILE A 99 27.67 -5.19 -11.29
C ILE A 99 28.61 -4.89 -10.10
N LYS A 100 28.94 -3.62 -9.86
CA LYS A 100 29.82 -3.20 -8.76
C LYS A 100 29.27 -3.57 -7.39
N SER A 101 27.94 -3.51 -7.19
CA SER A 101 27.29 -3.77 -5.90
C SER A 101 26.78 -5.22 -5.72
N ALA A 102 26.68 -6.01 -6.79
CA ALA A 102 26.04 -7.31 -6.79
C ALA A 102 26.57 -8.29 -5.73
N ARG A 103 27.90 -8.41 -5.62
CA ARG A 103 28.55 -9.34 -4.66
C ARG A 103 28.29 -8.92 -3.21
N VAL A 104 28.44 -7.64 -2.91
CA VAL A 104 28.25 -7.10 -1.56
C VAL A 104 26.79 -7.27 -1.11
N ILE A 105 25.83 -6.98 -2.00
CA ILE A 105 24.40 -7.17 -1.72
C ILE A 105 24.09 -8.64 -1.47
N ARG A 106 24.54 -9.55 -2.34
CA ARG A 106 24.33 -10.99 -2.18
C ARG A 106 24.90 -11.52 -0.85
N ASP A 107 26.13 -11.14 -0.53
CA ASP A 107 26.86 -11.67 0.62
C ASP A 107 26.35 -11.06 1.95
N SER A 108 25.66 -9.93 1.92
CA SER A 108 25.01 -9.31 3.09
C SER A 108 23.73 -10.01 3.54
N HIS A 109 23.14 -10.87 2.70
CA HIS A 109 21.83 -11.48 2.90
C HIS A 109 20.67 -10.47 3.12
N MET A 110 20.89 -9.20 2.75
CA MET A 110 19.85 -8.16 2.80
C MET A 110 18.79 -8.40 1.74
N ASP A 111 17.55 -8.07 2.05
CA ASP A 111 16.47 -8.03 1.05
C ASP A 111 16.81 -7.04 -0.07
N PHE A 112 16.60 -7.44 -1.32
CA PHE A 112 16.77 -6.55 -2.46
C PHE A 112 15.56 -6.61 -3.39
N VAL A 113 15.19 -5.44 -3.93
CA VAL A 113 14.05 -5.33 -4.85
C VAL A 113 14.54 -4.83 -6.21
N PRO A 114 14.56 -5.69 -7.26
CA PRO A 114 14.89 -5.27 -8.62
C PRO A 114 13.92 -4.18 -9.11
N THR A 115 14.41 -2.94 -9.18
CA THR A 115 13.57 -1.76 -9.40
C THR A 115 13.94 -1.06 -10.71
N ALA A 116 12.95 -0.76 -11.52
CA ALA A 116 13.09 0.14 -12.67
C ALA A 116 12.92 1.58 -12.21
N TYR A 117 13.94 2.41 -12.40
CA TYR A 117 13.88 3.83 -12.12
C TYR A 117 13.63 4.59 -13.43
N ILE A 118 12.53 5.31 -13.49
CA ILE A 118 12.04 5.99 -14.70
C ILE A 118 11.88 7.47 -14.39
N LEU A 119 12.81 8.27 -14.89
CA LEU A 119 12.80 9.71 -14.74
C LEU A 119 11.87 10.34 -15.77
N ILE A 120 10.89 11.11 -15.30
CA ILE A 120 9.91 11.85 -16.08
C ILE A 120 10.17 13.35 -15.87
N ASP A 121 10.03 14.17 -16.90
CA ASP A 121 10.29 15.59 -16.79
C ASP A 121 9.29 16.29 -15.86
N GLY A 122 9.79 16.76 -14.70
CA GLY A 122 9.06 17.51 -13.69
C GLY A 122 9.16 19.04 -13.85
N GLY A 123 9.69 19.52 -14.99
CA GLY A 123 9.79 20.94 -15.33
C GLY A 123 10.99 21.69 -14.74
N VAL A 124 11.97 20.96 -14.19
CA VAL A 124 13.25 21.52 -13.69
C VAL A 124 14.39 20.54 -13.92
N GLU A 125 15.62 21.07 -14.05
CA GLU A 125 16.80 20.23 -14.09
C GLU A 125 17.09 19.65 -12.69
N THR A 126 17.12 18.32 -12.59
CA THR A 126 17.33 17.62 -11.33
C THR A 126 18.77 17.16 -11.13
N SER A 127 19.15 16.85 -9.88
CA SER A 127 20.46 16.27 -9.60
C SER A 127 20.69 14.96 -10.34
N THR A 128 19.66 14.11 -10.46
CA THR A 128 19.72 12.87 -11.22
C THR A 128 20.07 13.12 -12.69
N MET A 129 19.43 14.12 -13.33
CA MET A 129 19.74 14.48 -14.73
C MET A 129 21.20 14.88 -14.89
N ARG A 130 21.72 15.74 -13.99
CA ARG A 130 23.12 16.21 -14.06
C ARG A 130 24.14 15.10 -13.82
N VAL A 131 23.93 14.30 -12.76
CA VAL A 131 24.87 13.25 -12.36
C VAL A 131 24.89 12.10 -13.38
N THR A 132 23.75 11.71 -13.90
CA THR A 132 23.64 10.56 -14.80
C THR A 132 23.78 10.93 -16.28
N GLY A 133 23.71 12.21 -16.63
CA GLY A 133 23.63 12.68 -18.02
C GLY A 133 22.34 12.23 -18.72
N THR A 134 21.31 11.88 -17.97
CA THR A 134 20.06 11.33 -18.50
C THR A 134 19.06 12.42 -18.80
N LYS A 135 18.54 12.42 -20.03
CA LYS A 135 17.37 13.22 -20.39
C LYS A 135 16.11 12.52 -19.89
N PRO A 136 15.22 13.18 -19.12
CA PRO A 136 13.99 12.58 -18.65
C PRO A 136 13.02 12.32 -19.82
N LEU A 137 12.07 11.40 -19.59
CA LEU A 137 10.99 11.17 -20.55
C LEU A 137 10.00 12.35 -20.51
N ASP A 138 9.56 12.78 -21.70
CA ASP A 138 8.57 13.85 -21.83
C ASP A 138 7.19 13.35 -21.38
N PRO A 139 6.54 13.99 -20.39
CA PRO A 139 5.22 13.58 -19.88
C PRO A 139 4.11 13.62 -20.94
N LYS A 140 4.32 14.29 -22.08
CA LYS A 140 3.38 14.29 -23.21
C LYS A 140 3.39 12.99 -24.01
N HIS A 141 4.45 12.20 -23.90
CA HIS A 141 4.60 10.94 -24.63
C HIS A 141 4.29 9.75 -23.70
N ILE A 142 3.03 9.65 -23.22
CA ILE A 142 2.58 8.65 -22.27
C ILE A 142 2.87 7.23 -22.78
N ASP A 143 2.66 6.93 -24.04
CA ASP A 143 2.93 5.62 -24.64
C ASP A 143 4.39 5.20 -24.45
N THR A 144 5.35 6.11 -24.65
CA THR A 144 6.77 5.82 -24.43
C THR A 144 7.08 5.50 -22.97
N ILE A 145 6.42 6.18 -22.03
CA ILE A 145 6.55 5.90 -20.59
C ILE A 145 5.98 4.51 -20.28
N VAL A 146 4.78 4.21 -20.79
CA VAL A 146 4.11 2.91 -20.62
C VAL A 146 4.95 1.78 -21.21
N ASP A 147 5.44 1.92 -22.44
CA ASP A 147 6.28 0.92 -23.10
C ASP A 147 7.58 0.66 -22.31
N THR A 148 8.17 1.72 -21.73
CA THR A 148 9.36 1.59 -20.87
C THR A 148 9.02 0.80 -19.60
N CYS A 149 7.84 0.99 -19.01
CA CYS A 149 7.37 0.25 -17.84
C CYS A 149 7.06 -1.22 -18.16
N ILE A 150 6.43 -1.50 -19.30
CA ILE A 150 6.19 -2.88 -19.79
C ILE A 150 7.53 -3.58 -20.01
N ALA A 151 8.49 -2.91 -20.66
CA ALA A 151 9.83 -3.47 -20.84
C ALA A 151 10.50 -3.78 -19.51
N ALA A 152 10.35 -2.93 -18.50
CA ALA A 152 10.85 -3.17 -17.16
C ALA A 152 10.29 -4.46 -16.54
N GLU A 153 8.98 -4.68 -16.62
CA GLU A 153 8.33 -5.90 -16.12
C GLU A 153 8.81 -7.14 -16.88
N LEU A 154 8.90 -7.07 -18.20
CA LEU A 154 9.42 -8.17 -19.06
C LEU A 154 10.90 -8.48 -18.77
N MET A 155 11.70 -7.49 -18.38
CA MET A 155 13.08 -7.66 -17.92
C MET A 155 13.18 -8.25 -16.49
N GLY A 156 12.06 -8.59 -15.85
CA GLY A 156 12.02 -9.21 -14.52
C GLY A 156 12.12 -8.23 -13.35
N LYS A 157 11.94 -6.93 -13.57
CA LYS A 157 11.82 -5.98 -12.46
C LYS A 157 10.60 -6.31 -11.62
N LYS A 158 10.69 -6.05 -10.32
CA LYS A 158 9.63 -6.33 -9.33
C LYS A 158 8.95 -5.06 -8.84
N LEU A 159 9.47 -3.92 -9.23
CA LEU A 159 9.01 -2.61 -8.80
C LEU A 159 9.36 -1.57 -9.86
N ILE A 160 8.47 -0.61 -10.09
CA ILE A 160 8.71 0.54 -10.94
C ILE A 160 8.68 1.80 -10.07
N TYR A 161 9.69 2.65 -10.22
CA TYR A 161 9.73 3.97 -9.60
C TYR A 161 9.57 5.04 -10.69
N LEU A 162 8.40 5.69 -10.72
CA LEU A 162 8.12 6.87 -11.54
C LEU A 162 8.56 8.12 -10.76
N GLU A 163 9.57 8.80 -11.23
CA GLU A 163 10.22 9.91 -10.52
C GLU A 163 10.15 11.19 -11.36
N ALA A 164 9.56 12.26 -10.79
CA ALA A 164 9.59 13.58 -11.43
C ALA A 164 10.90 14.35 -11.13
N GLY A 165 11.70 13.87 -10.19
CA GLY A 165 12.97 14.46 -9.77
C GLY A 165 12.88 15.29 -8.48
N SER A 166 14.00 15.31 -7.76
CA SER A 166 14.16 16.11 -6.56
C SER A 166 13.96 17.59 -6.89
N GLY A 167 13.07 18.26 -6.16
CA GLY A 167 12.71 19.67 -6.40
C GLY A 167 11.81 19.91 -7.61
N ALA A 168 11.24 18.85 -8.21
CA ALA A 168 10.36 18.97 -9.37
C ALA A 168 9.24 20.00 -9.15
N LYS A 169 8.97 20.80 -10.17
CA LYS A 169 7.87 21.78 -10.13
C LYS A 169 6.52 21.09 -10.19
N ASN A 170 6.43 20.04 -11.00
CA ASN A 170 5.23 19.25 -11.20
C ASN A 170 5.50 17.79 -10.78
N PRO A 171 4.63 17.15 -10.00
CA PRO A 171 4.71 15.72 -9.76
C PRO A 171 4.36 14.93 -11.04
N VAL A 172 4.61 13.63 -11.02
CA VAL A 172 4.12 12.73 -12.07
C VAL A 172 2.60 12.82 -12.17
N ALA A 173 2.09 13.12 -13.35
CA ALA A 173 0.68 13.35 -13.57
C ALA A 173 -0.15 12.07 -13.30
N PRO A 174 -1.33 12.17 -12.65
CA PRO A 174 -2.19 11.01 -12.38
C PRO A 174 -2.56 10.18 -13.62
N ASP A 175 -2.68 10.82 -14.79
CA ASP A 175 -2.99 10.11 -16.04
C ASP A 175 -1.87 9.17 -16.47
N ILE A 176 -0.60 9.57 -16.27
CA ILE A 176 0.56 8.72 -16.52
C ILE A 176 0.55 7.52 -15.56
N ILE A 177 0.31 7.77 -14.27
CA ILE A 177 0.27 6.71 -13.24
C ILE A 177 -0.82 5.69 -13.58
N ARG A 178 -2.04 6.16 -13.93
CA ARG A 178 -3.15 5.28 -14.35
C ARG A 178 -2.82 4.47 -15.61
N ALA A 179 -2.21 5.09 -16.61
CA ALA A 179 -1.83 4.40 -17.84
C ALA A 179 -0.80 3.31 -17.57
N VAL A 180 0.22 3.59 -16.77
CA VAL A 180 1.23 2.61 -16.37
C VAL A 180 0.60 1.51 -15.53
N LYS A 181 -0.21 1.84 -14.50
CA LYS A 181 -0.86 0.85 -13.62
C LYS A 181 -1.76 -0.11 -14.38
N LYS A 182 -2.43 0.37 -15.44
CA LYS A 182 -3.26 -0.48 -16.32
C LYS A 182 -2.42 -1.45 -17.16
N ALA A 183 -1.18 -1.10 -17.46
CA ALA A 183 -0.31 -1.83 -18.38
C ALA A 183 0.62 -2.84 -17.70
N VAL A 184 0.87 -2.69 -16.39
CA VAL A 184 1.80 -3.55 -15.63
C VAL A 184 1.14 -4.10 -14.37
N ASN A 185 1.60 -5.28 -13.91
CA ASN A 185 1.09 -5.95 -12.71
C ASN A 185 1.96 -5.69 -11.47
N ILE A 186 3.18 -5.23 -11.64
CA ILE A 186 4.08 -4.95 -10.52
C ILE A 186 3.75 -3.62 -9.83
N PRO A 187 4.08 -3.46 -8.53
CA PRO A 187 3.81 -2.24 -7.77
C PRO A 187 4.51 -1.01 -8.35
N LEU A 188 3.90 0.16 -8.10
CA LEU A 188 4.42 1.46 -8.52
C LEU A 188 4.83 2.29 -7.30
N ILE A 189 6.04 2.84 -7.33
CA ILE A 189 6.45 3.97 -6.50
C ILE A 189 6.30 5.24 -7.32
N VAL A 190 5.82 6.30 -6.72
CA VAL A 190 5.73 7.63 -7.32
C VAL A 190 6.41 8.64 -6.42
N GLY A 191 7.35 9.42 -6.97
CA GLY A 191 8.08 10.45 -6.23
C GLY A 191 8.38 11.68 -7.05
N GLY A 192 8.94 12.68 -6.36
CA GLY A 192 9.26 13.99 -6.93
C GLY A 192 8.08 14.94 -6.99
N GLY A 193 8.23 16.12 -6.41
CA GLY A 193 7.24 17.20 -6.47
C GLY A 193 5.99 17.02 -5.61
N ILE A 194 5.88 15.99 -4.79
CA ILE A 194 4.76 15.79 -3.86
C ILE A 194 4.94 16.71 -2.65
N ARG A 195 4.05 17.68 -2.49
CA ARG A 195 4.12 18.71 -1.43
C ARG A 195 2.86 18.82 -0.59
N THR A 196 1.76 18.21 -0.99
CA THR A 196 0.50 18.27 -0.23
C THR A 196 -0.14 16.88 -0.13
N PRO A 197 -0.96 16.64 0.91
CA PRO A 197 -1.74 15.41 1.04
C PRO A 197 -2.66 15.13 -0.17
N GLU A 198 -3.20 16.17 -0.80
CA GLU A 198 -4.06 16.02 -1.98
C GLU A 198 -3.27 15.49 -3.19
N MET A 199 -2.02 15.97 -3.41
CA MET A 199 -1.13 15.42 -4.44
C MET A 199 -0.77 13.96 -4.17
N MET A 200 -0.50 13.61 -2.90
CA MET A 200 -0.26 12.23 -2.47
C MET A 200 -1.47 11.35 -2.80
N ASN A 201 -2.67 11.79 -2.46
CA ASN A 201 -3.89 11.03 -2.74
C ASN A 201 -4.16 10.87 -4.23
N ALA A 202 -3.98 11.93 -5.01
CA ALA A 202 -4.14 11.85 -6.47
C ALA A 202 -3.20 10.79 -7.08
N ALA A 203 -1.99 10.61 -6.53
CA ALA A 203 -1.08 9.54 -6.95
C ALA A 203 -1.58 8.16 -6.50
N PHE A 204 -2.08 8.00 -5.26
CA PHE A 204 -2.67 6.74 -4.79
C PHE A 204 -3.92 6.35 -5.57
N ASP A 205 -4.83 7.28 -5.80
CA ASP A 205 -6.06 7.04 -6.58
C ASP A 205 -5.78 6.71 -8.04
N ALA A 206 -4.63 7.14 -8.54
CA ALA A 206 -4.14 6.79 -9.86
C ALA A 206 -3.46 5.41 -9.91
N GLY A 207 -3.18 4.76 -8.77
CA GLY A 207 -2.65 3.40 -8.69
C GLY A 207 -1.23 3.28 -8.15
N ALA A 208 -0.67 4.34 -7.55
CA ALA A 208 0.59 4.24 -6.82
C ALA A 208 0.44 3.33 -5.59
N SER A 209 1.39 2.43 -5.37
CA SER A 209 1.47 1.58 -4.17
C SER A 209 2.25 2.27 -3.05
N ILE A 210 3.26 3.06 -3.44
CA ILE A 210 4.08 3.85 -2.52
C ILE A 210 4.19 5.27 -3.08
N VAL A 211 3.97 6.28 -2.24
CA VAL A 211 4.28 7.68 -2.55
C VAL A 211 5.46 8.15 -1.72
N VAL A 212 6.45 8.75 -2.40
CA VAL A 212 7.67 9.22 -1.75
C VAL A 212 7.64 10.73 -1.59
N ILE A 213 7.85 11.17 -0.35
CA ILE A 213 7.99 12.57 0.03
C ILE A 213 9.48 12.79 0.36
N GLY A 214 10.16 13.58 -0.47
CA GLY A 214 11.59 13.87 -0.32
C GLY A 214 11.82 15.28 0.23
N ASN A 215 12.29 16.21 -0.61
CA ASN A 215 12.70 17.58 -0.23
C ASN A 215 11.69 18.32 0.64
N HIS A 216 10.39 18.16 0.38
CA HIS A 216 9.36 18.82 1.19
C HIS A 216 9.46 18.40 2.65
N PHE A 217 9.71 17.12 2.93
CA PHE A 217 9.88 16.62 4.30
C PHE A 217 11.23 17.04 4.90
N GLU A 218 12.31 17.13 4.11
CA GLU A 218 13.61 17.64 4.60
C GLU A 218 13.52 19.12 5.00
N GLU A 219 12.71 19.92 4.30
CA GLU A 219 12.48 21.35 4.58
C GLU A 219 11.42 21.57 5.68
N HIS A 220 10.41 20.69 5.78
CA HIS A 220 9.24 20.79 6.65
C HIS A 220 8.92 19.48 7.37
N PRO A 221 9.83 18.98 8.25
CA PRO A 221 9.64 17.69 8.93
C PRO A 221 8.41 17.65 9.84
N GLU A 222 7.96 18.82 10.35
CA GLU A 222 6.76 18.97 11.19
C GLU A 222 5.47 18.67 10.41
N GLU A 223 5.49 18.71 9.10
CA GLU A 223 4.30 18.48 8.26
C GLU A 223 3.99 17.02 8.01
N LEU A 224 4.85 16.06 8.43
CA LEU A 224 4.60 14.63 8.26
C LEU A 224 3.22 14.22 8.79
N SER A 225 2.83 14.76 9.94
CA SER A 225 1.52 14.48 10.55
C SER A 225 0.34 14.80 9.63
N LYS A 226 0.45 15.82 8.78
CA LYS A 226 -0.60 16.16 7.80
C LYS A 226 -0.81 15.05 6.80
N PHE A 227 0.28 14.46 6.29
CA PHE A 227 0.23 13.35 5.33
C PHE A 227 -0.27 12.06 5.96
N VAL A 228 0.26 11.69 7.13
CA VAL A 228 -0.12 10.47 7.85
C VAL A 228 -1.59 10.52 8.30
N ASN A 229 -2.02 11.63 8.92
CA ASN A 229 -3.40 11.81 9.35
C ASN A 229 -4.38 11.84 8.18
N HIS A 230 -3.99 12.48 7.07
CA HIS A 230 -4.82 12.53 5.88
C HIS A 230 -4.99 11.13 5.24
N LYS A 231 -3.92 10.33 5.18
CA LYS A 231 -3.99 8.92 4.78
C LYS A 231 -4.97 8.14 5.67
N SER A 232 -4.90 8.32 6.99
CA SER A 232 -5.78 7.67 7.95
C SER A 232 -7.25 8.10 7.77
N GLN A 233 -7.53 9.37 7.54
CA GLN A 233 -8.87 9.88 7.28
C GLN A 233 -9.48 9.30 6.01
N ILE A 234 -8.70 9.16 4.93
CA ILE A 234 -9.18 8.57 3.68
C ILE A 234 -9.45 7.09 3.85
N THR A 235 -8.56 6.36 4.54
CA THR A 235 -8.79 4.95 4.82
C THR A 235 -10.09 4.76 5.61
N ASN A 236 -10.37 5.60 6.60
CA ASN A 236 -11.62 5.57 7.34
C ASN A 236 -12.82 5.92 6.45
N SER A 237 -12.71 6.91 5.58
CA SER A 237 -13.77 7.27 4.62
C SER A 237 -14.05 6.15 3.61
N ASP A 238 -13.03 5.47 3.11
CA ASP A 238 -13.21 4.30 2.23
C ASP A 238 -13.83 3.12 2.99
N ASP A 239 -13.43 2.89 4.25
CA ASP A 239 -14.02 1.85 5.09
C ASP A 239 -15.51 2.13 5.37
N GLU A 240 -15.86 3.37 5.71
CA GLU A 240 -17.26 3.77 5.89
C GLU A 240 -18.08 3.63 4.60
N ARG A 241 -17.51 4.00 3.47
CA ARG A 241 -18.13 3.86 2.15
C ARG A 241 -18.45 2.40 1.82
N PHE A 242 -17.48 1.48 2.02
CA PHE A 242 -17.69 0.07 1.73
C PHE A 242 -18.54 -0.63 2.79
N MET A 243 -18.45 -0.20 4.06
CA MET A 243 -19.35 -0.68 5.11
C MET A 243 -20.78 -0.24 4.84
N ALA A 244 -21.04 0.97 4.34
CA ALA A 244 -22.37 1.39 3.93
C ALA A 244 -22.95 0.47 2.84
N LEU A 245 -22.12 0.00 1.89
CA LEU A 245 -22.55 -0.96 0.88
C LEU A 245 -22.78 -2.37 1.47
N ALA A 246 -22.06 -2.78 2.50
CA ALA A 246 -22.36 -4.00 3.25
C ALA A 246 -23.68 -3.87 4.02
N ILE A 247 -23.97 -2.69 4.57
CA ILE A 247 -25.27 -2.39 5.21
C ILE A 247 -26.42 -2.49 4.18
N GLU A 248 -26.22 -2.04 2.94
CA GLU A 248 -27.23 -2.22 1.88
C GLU A 248 -27.48 -3.73 1.58
N GLU A 249 -26.43 -4.56 1.59
CA GLU A 249 -26.63 -6.01 1.49
C GLU A 249 -27.38 -6.56 2.72
N ALA A 250 -27.07 -6.11 3.94
CA ALA A 250 -27.80 -6.50 5.15
C ALA A 250 -29.31 -6.14 5.09
N LYS A 251 -29.65 -5.00 4.52
CA LYS A 251 -31.07 -4.60 4.29
C LYS A 251 -31.79 -5.55 3.31
N LYS A 252 -31.06 -6.13 2.33
CA LYS A 252 -31.64 -7.16 1.44
C LYS A 252 -31.96 -8.45 2.19
N ALA A 253 -31.10 -8.86 3.13
CA ALA A 253 -31.39 -9.96 4.04
C ALA A 253 -32.65 -9.65 4.88
N LEU A 254 -32.68 -8.47 5.52
CA LEU A 254 -33.82 -8.03 6.33
C LEU A 254 -35.15 -8.06 5.55
N ALA A 255 -35.13 -7.65 4.28
CA ALA A 255 -36.33 -7.66 3.42
C ALA A 255 -36.85 -9.08 3.10
N LYS A 256 -36.00 -10.10 3.29
CA LYS A 256 -36.32 -11.53 3.12
C LYS A 256 -36.60 -12.24 4.46
N ASP A 257 -36.73 -11.50 5.56
CA ASP A 257 -36.89 -12.01 6.92
C ASP A 257 -35.68 -12.86 7.41
N GLU A 258 -34.52 -12.65 6.78
CA GLU A 258 -33.21 -13.20 7.15
C GLU A 258 -32.52 -12.34 8.22
N ILE A 259 -31.59 -12.93 8.97
CA ILE A 259 -30.74 -12.15 9.88
C ILE A 259 -29.97 -11.10 9.06
N PRO A 260 -30.08 -9.79 9.40
CA PRO A 260 -29.58 -8.69 8.57
C PRO A 260 -28.05 -8.57 8.64
N ILE A 261 -27.37 -9.51 8.03
CA ILE A 261 -25.92 -9.49 7.85
C ILE A 261 -25.63 -9.34 6.35
N GLY A 262 -24.78 -8.37 6.02
CA GLY A 262 -24.33 -8.11 4.67
C GLY A 262 -22.81 -8.06 4.61
N CYS A 263 -22.27 -8.45 3.45
CA CYS A 263 -20.83 -8.51 3.21
C CYS A 263 -20.50 -8.01 1.80
N VAL A 264 -19.41 -7.23 1.67
CA VAL A 264 -18.81 -6.90 0.39
C VAL A 264 -17.32 -7.19 0.43
N ILE A 265 -16.77 -7.66 -0.70
CA ILE A 265 -15.34 -7.89 -0.87
C ILE A 265 -14.82 -6.95 -1.95
N VAL A 266 -13.73 -6.26 -1.63
CA VAL A 266 -13.15 -5.19 -2.44
C VAL A 266 -11.71 -5.53 -2.77
N SER A 267 -11.30 -5.35 -4.01
CA SER A 267 -9.91 -5.39 -4.45
C SER A 267 -9.68 -4.22 -5.41
N ASN A 268 -8.53 -3.53 -5.27
CA ASN A 268 -8.20 -2.35 -6.08
C ASN A 268 -9.34 -1.30 -6.13
N ASN A 269 -9.93 -1.02 -4.98
CA ASN A 269 -11.05 -0.07 -4.81
C ASN A 269 -12.33 -0.43 -5.60
N GLN A 270 -12.43 -1.66 -6.11
CA GLN A 270 -13.58 -2.20 -6.85
C GLN A 270 -14.22 -3.35 -6.08
N ILE A 271 -15.54 -3.38 -6.04
CA ILE A 271 -16.26 -4.51 -5.45
C ILE A 271 -16.18 -5.70 -6.39
N ILE A 272 -15.61 -6.79 -5.89
CA ILE A 272 -15.46 -8.06 -6.60
C ILE A 272 -16.45 -9.13 -6.12
N GLY A 273 -17.05 -8.95 -4.94
CA GLY A 273 -18.05 -9.86 -4.41
C GLY A 273 -19.04 -9.16 -3.48
N ARG A 274 -20.29 -9.60 -3.47
CA ARG A 274 -21.35 -9.16 -2.58
C ARG A 274 -22.11 -10.37 -2.04
N GLY A 275 -22.53 -10.30 -0.81
CA GLY A 275 -23.33 -11.35 -0.18
C GLY A 275 -24.19 -10.80 0.95
N HIS A 276 -25.29 -11.48 1.22
CA HIS A 276 -26.11 -11.25 2.40
C HIS A 276 -26.59 -12.61 2.93
N ASN A 277 -27.03 -12.65 4.18
CA ASN A 277 -27.49 -13.88 4.78
C ASN A 277 -28.68 -14.44 3.99
N LEU A 278 -28.65 -15.77 3.73
CA LEU A 278 -29.67 -16.50 2.98
C LEU A 278 -29.93 -17.89 3.62
N THR A 279 -29.68 -18.03 4.92
CA THR A 279 -29.78 -19.33 5.60
C THR A 279 -31.19 -19.93 5.55
N GLU A 280 -32.21 -19.13 5.73
CA GLU A 280 -33.61 -19.57 5.65
C GLU A 280 -34.06 -19.74 4.21
N THR A 281 -33.68 -18.81 3.33
CA THR A 281 -34.07 -18.81 1.91
C THR A 281 -33.53 -20.02 1.16
N LEU A 282 -32.30 -20.45 1.47
CA LEU A 282 -31.63 -21.57 0.81
C LEU A 282 -31.71 -22.89 1.61
N GLU A 283 -32.34 -22.85 2.82
CA GLU A 283 -32.33 -24.00 3.75
C GLU A 283 -30.91 -24.52 4.01
N ASP A 284 -29.91 -23.60 4.05
CA ASP A 284 -28.50 -23.92 4.20
C ASP A 284 -27.88 -23.12 5.34
N VAL A 285 -27.50 -23.79 6.40
CA VAL A 285 -26.88 -23.19 7.59
C VAL A 285 -25.53 -22.53 7.31
N THR A 286 -24.93 -22.78 6.15
CA THR A 286 -23.67 -22.18 5.74
C THR A 286 -23.84 -20.97 4.84
N ALA A 287 -25.05 -20.63 4.41
CA ALA A 287 -25.34 -19.52 3.49
C ALA A 287 -25.24 -18.15 4.16
N HIS A 288 -24.19 -17.93 4.93
CA HIS A 288 -23.87 -16.66 5.56
C HIS A 288 -23.38 -15.62 4.53
N ALA A 289 -23.51 -14.36 4.84
CA ALA A 289 -23.15 -13.22 3.99
C ALA A 289 -21.71 -13.32 3.46
N GLU A 290 -20.78 -13.68 4.33
CA GLU A 290 -19.35 -13.81 4.00
C GLU A 290 -19.11 -14.95 3.01
N ILE A 291 -19.77 -16.09 3.19
CA ILE A 291 -19.65 -17.24 2.28
C ILE A 291 -20.17 -16.88 0.88
N GLN A 292 -21.33 -16.21 0.82
CA GLN A 292 -21.88 -15.73 -0.45
C GLN A 292 -20.95 -14.73 -1.15
N ALA A 293 -20.38 -13.79 -0.38
CA ALA A 293 -19.46 -12.79 -0.92
C ALA A 293 -18.14 -13.43 -1.42
N ILE A 294 -17.56 -14.38 -0.67
CA ILE A 294 -16.35 -15.12 -1.07
C ILE A 294 -16.62 -15.88 -2.37
N THR A 295 -17.73 -16.59 -2.48
CA THR A 295 -18.11 -17.32 -3.70
C THR A 295 -18.20 -16.38 -4.90
N ALA A 296 -18.88 -15.24 -4.75
CA ALA A 296 -18.99 -14.23 -5.80
C ALA A 296 -17.63 -13.66 -6.20
N ALA A 297 -16.78 -13.33 -5.22
CA ALA A 297 -15.45 -12.75 -5.45
C ALA A 297 -14.52 -13.72 -6.18
N THR A 298 -14.51 -15.00 -5.80
CA THR A 298 -13.70 -16.03 -6.46
C THR A 298 -14.13 -16.27 -7.90
N GLN A 299 -15.43 -16.19 -8.19
CA GLN A 299 -15.94 -16.25 -9.57
C GLN A 299 -15.50 -15.04 -10.40
N THR A 300 -15.57 -13.85 -9.82
CA THR A 300 -15.17 -12.59 -10.49
C THR A 300 -13.69 -12.58 -10.86
N LEU A 301 -12.82 -13.07 -9.97
CA LEU A 301 -11.37 -13.10 -10.19
C LEU A 301 -10.88 -14.36 -10.92
N GLY A 302 -11.71 -15.38 -11.04
CA GLY A 302 -11.33 -16.68 -11.64
C GLY A 302 -10.31 -17.46 -10.78
N GLY A 303 -10.22 -17.20 -9.46
CA GLY A 303 -9.26 -17.83 -8.57
C GLY A 303 -9.82 -18.01 -7.15
N LYS A 304 -9.35 -19.04 -6.43
CA LYS A 304 -9.83 -19.39 -5.08
C LYS A 304 -9.19 -18.56 -3.94
N TYR A 305 -8.08 -17.87 -4.20
CA TYR A 305 -7.38 -17.06 -3.21
C TYR A 305 -7.58 -15.57 -3.50
N LEU A 306 -7.76 -14.78 -2.46
CA LEU A 306 -8.10 -13.36 -2.50
C LEU A 306 -7.11 -12.53 -1.66
N PRO A 307 -5.77 -12.67 -1.85
CA PRO A 307 -4.77 -12.07 -0.97
C PRO A 307 -4.78 -10.54 -0.99
N ASP A 308 -5.20 -9.93 -2.10
CA ASP A 308 -5.24 -8.47 -2.27
C ASP A 308 -6.64 -7.89 -2.04
N ALA A 309 -7.48 -8.64 -1.31
CA ALA A 309 -8.85 -8.22 -1.03
C ALA A 309 -9.05 -7.77 0.42
N THR A 310 -9.98 -6.82 0.60
CA THR A 310 -10.56 -6.43 1.88
C THR A 310 -12.00 -6.92 1.96
N LEU A 311 -12.35 -7.60 3.04
CA LEU A 311 -13.70 -8.02 3.33
C LEU A 311 -14.33 -7.05 4.33
N TYR A 312 -15.50 -6.52 3.99
CA TYR A 312 -16.34 -5.68 4.85
C TYR A 312 -17.60 -6.45 5.21
N VAL A 313 -17.89 -6.60 6.48
CA VAL A 313 -19.09 -7.29 6.97
C VAL A 313 -19.72 -6.52 8.13
N THR A 314 -21.04 -6.46 8.15
CA THR A 314 -21.78 -5.66 9.14
C THR A 314 -21.67 -6.15 10.58
N VAL A 315 -21.42 -7.44 10.79
CA VAL A 315 -21.27 -8.06 12.11
C VAL A 315 -19.98 -8.89 12.13
N GLU A 316 -19.35 -8.98 13.31
CA GLU A 316 -18.18 -9.80 13.53
C GLU A 316 -18.39 -11.22 12.97
N PRO A 317 -17.49 -11.73 12.10
CA PRO A 317 -17.62 -13.06 11.52
C PRO A 317 -17.69 -14.16 12.58
N CYS A 318 -18.56 -15.14 12.38
CA CYS A 318 -18.58 -16.33 13.23
C CYS A 318 -17.37 -17.25 12.96
N ALA A 319 -17.15 -18.27 13.77
CA ALA A 319 -16.02 -19.21 13.63
C ALA A 319 -15.96 -19.89 12.25
N MET A 320 -17.11 -20.26 11.66
CA MET A 320 -17.20 -20.87 10.34
C MET A 320 -16.72 -19.89 9.25
N CYS A 321 -17.26 -18.67 9.26
CA CYS A 321 -16.89 -17.63 8.29
C CYS A 321 -15.43 -17.19 8.44
N ALA A 322 -14.94 -17.06 9.68
CA ALA A 322 -13.54 -16.75 9.95
C ALA A 322 -12.61 -17.82 9.37
N GLY A 323 -12.97 -19.10 9.46
CA GLY A 323 -12.25 -20.19 8.80
C GLY A 323 -12.25 -20.05 7.27
N ALA A 324 -13.41 -19.76 6.68
CA ALA A 324 -13.52 -19.56 5.23
C ALA A 324 -12.69 -18.35 4.74
N ILE A 325 -12.74 -17.23 5.46
CA ILE A 325 -11.93 -16.04 5.20
C ILE A 325 -10.43 -16.36 5.26
N GLY A 326 -10.01 -17.14 6.26
CA GLY A 326 -8.62 -17.59 6.39
C GLY A 326 -8.18 -18.48 5.24
N TRP A 327 -9.03 -19.45 4.81
CA TRP A 327 -8.74 -20.31 3.66
C TRP A 327 -8.74 -19.55 2.33
N ALA A 328 -9.58 -18.52 2.17
CA ALA A 328 -9.56 -17.63 1.02
C ALA A 328 -8.33 -16.70 1.01
N GLN A 329 -7.53 -16.68 2.08
CA GLN A 329 -6.33 -15.85 2.24
C GLN A 329 -6.61 -14.34 2.13
N ILE A 330 -7.77 -13.89 2.60
CA ILE A 330 -8.09 -12.46 2.62
C ILE A 330 -7.22 -11.77 3.68
N ASN A 331 -6.49 -10.74 3.28
CA ASN A 331 -5.49 -10.08 4.12
C ASN A 331 -6.05 -8.95 4.99
N ARG A 332 -7.24 -8.43 4.69
CA ARG A 332 -7.85 -7.38 5.52
C ARG A 332 -9.32 -7.67 5.77
N ILE A 333 -9.71 -7.62 7.05
CA ILE A 333 -11.08 -7.83 7.49
C ILE A 333 -11.55 -6.57 8.23
N VAL A 334 -12.69 -6.03 7.82
CA VAL A 334 -13.33 -4.87 8.44
C VAL A 334 -14.73 -5.28 8.84
N PHE A 335 -15.06 -5.12 10.13
CA PHE A 335 -16.42 -5.39 10.59
C PHE A 335 -17.04 -4.24 11.40
N GLY A 336 -18.35 -4.12 11.33
CA GLY A 336 -19.11 -3.11 12.04
C GLY A 336 -19.31 -3.47 13.50
N ALA A 337 -20.41 -4.15 13.81
CA ALA A 337 -20.78 -4.50 15.18
C ALA A 337 -20.04 -5.77 15.69
N PRO A 338 -19.52 -5.78 16.93
CA PRO A 338 -18.99 -7.00 17.55
C PRO A 338 -20.11 -7.98 17.88
N ASP A 339 -19.80 -9.28 17.83
CA ASP A 339 -20.69 -10.35 18.32
C ASP A 339 -20.09 -11.04 19.57
N PRO A 340 -20.44 -10.58 20.78
CA PRO A 340 -19.89 -11.13 22.01
C PRO A 340 -20.35 -12.56 22.31
N LYS A 341 -21.29 -13.11 21.53
CA LYS A 341 -21.84 -14.46 21.74
C LYS A 341 -21.27 -15.51 20.79
N ARG A 342 -21.05 -15.17 19.52
CA ARG A 342 -20.67 -16.11 18.45
C ARG A 342 -19.53 -15.61 17.56
N GLY A 343 -18.98 -14.43 17.84
CA GLY A 343 -17.87 -13.85 17.11
C GLY A 343 -16.62 -14.73 17.12
N TYR A 344 -15.80 -14.62 16.08
CA TYR A 344 -14.60 -15.42 15.92
C TYR A 344 -13.59 -15.23 17.06
N GLN A 345 -13.55 -14.04 17.67
CA GLN A 345 -12.61 -13.77 18.77
C GLN A 345 -12.82 -14.71 19.96
N MET A 346 -14.06 -15.14 20.18
CA MET A 346 -14.39 -16.06 21.28
C MET A 346 -14.06 -17.53 20.95
N TYR A 347 -14.32 -18.00 19.75
CA TYR A 347 -14.27 -19.42 19.41
C TYR A 347 -13.13 -19.82 18.46
N ALA A 348 -12.62 -18.88 17.66
CA ALA A 348 -11.62 -19.14 16.63
C ALA A 348 -10.65 -17.97 16.45
N PRO A 349 -9.98 -17.46 17.51
CA PRO A 349 -9.17 -16.22 17.45
C PRO A 349 -7.96 -16.31 16.52
N ARG A 350 -7.63 -17.51 16.02
CA ARG A 350 -6.52 -17.78 15.09
C ARG A 350 -6.99 -18.27 13.72
N ALA A 351 -8.28 -18.11 13.39
CA ALA A 351 -8.84 -18.64 12.15
C ALA A 351 -8.39 -17.84 10.90
N PHE A 352 -8.09 -16.57 11.06
CA PHE A 352 -7.60 -15.76 9.95
C PHE A 352 -6.16 -16.09 9.54
N HIS A 353 -5.80 -15.74 8.32
CA HIS A 353 -4.42 -15.88 7.88
C HIS A 353 -3.48 -15.10 8.80
N PRO A 354 -2.28 -15.60 9.16
CA PRO A 354 -1.37 -14.95 10.12
C PRO A 354 -0.97 -13.51 9.78
N LYS A 355 -1.04 -13.15 8.50
CA LYS A 355 -0.75 -11.80 8.00
C LYS A 355 -1.98 -10.90 7.91
N ALA A 356 -3.17 -11.42 8.21
CA ALA A 356 -4.40 -10.65 8.09
C ALA A 356 -4.48 -9.56 9.17
N THR A 357 -4.96 -8.39 8.75
CA THR A 357 -5.25 -7.27 9.65
C THR A 357 -6.76 -7.15 9.87
N VAL A 358 -7.16 -6.76 11.07
CA VAL A 358 -8.58 -6.63 11.43
C VAL A 358 -8.85 -5.21 11.92
N THR A 359 -9.89 -4.58 11.38
CA THR A 359 -10.45 -3.31 11.83
C THR A 359 -11.89 -3.55 12.28
N SER A 360 -12.23 -3.11 13.49
CA SER A 360 -13.58 -3.26 14.06
C SER A 360 -14.22 -1.90 14.33
N GLY A 361 -15.55 -1.86 14.44
CA GLY A 361 -16.27 -0.67 14.86
C GLY A 361 -16.60 0.33 13.74
N VAL A 362 -16.35 -0.03 12.48
CA VAL A 362 -16.70 0.85 11.35
C VAL A 362 -18.24 0.88 11.16
N MET A 363 -18.84 2.06 11.33
CA MET A 363 -20.30 2.26 11.35
C MET A 363 -21.01 1.30 12.34
N GLU A 364 -20.39 1.07 13.51
CA GLU A 364 -20.86 0.09 14.49
C GLU A 364 -22.31 0.30 14.91
N ASN A 365 -22.71 1.55 15.12
CA ASN A 365 -24.07 1.86 15.56
C ASN A 365 -25.11 1.47 14.52
N ASP A 366 -24.91 1.83 13.25
CA ASP A 366 -25.80 1.48 12.14
C ASP A 366 -25.93 -0.04 11.99
N CYS A 367 -24.81 -0.76 12.07
CA CYS A 367 -24.79 -2.21 11.99
C CYS A 367 -25.51 -2.87 13.18
N ARG A 368 -25.32 -2.33 14.37
CA ARG A 368 -25.96 -2.83 15.61
C ARG A 368 -27.47 -2.59 15.59
N GLU A 369 -27.91 -1.43 15.14
CA GLU A 369 -29.34 -1.08 15.07
C GLU A 369 -30.11 -2.04 14.16
N LEU A 370 -29.59 -2.40 12.99
CA LEU A 370 -30.21 -3.38 12.11
C LEU A 370 -30.43 -4.73 12.79
N MET A 371 -29.44 -5.22 13.52
CA MET A 371 -29.54 -6.48 14.29
C MET A 371 -30.59 -6.37 15.40
N GLN A 372 -30.58 -5.26 16.15
CA GLN A 372 -31.53 -5.03 17.24
C GLN A 372 -32.99 -4.93 16.72
N GLU A 373 -33.20 -4.24 15.62
CA GLU A 373 -34.54 -4.11 15.00
C GLU A 373 -35.08 -5.48 14.58
N PHE A 374 -34.27 -6.31 13.94
CA PHE A 374 -34.67 -7.66 13.55
C PHE A 374 -35.10 -8.52 14.75
N PHE A 375 -34.25 -8.63 15.78
CA PHE A 375 -34.56 -9.45 16.93
C PHE A 375 -35.70 -8.90 17.81
N LYS A 376 -35.94 -7.58 17.77
CA LYS A 376 -37.08 -6.97 18.45
C LYS A 376 -38.41 -7.37 17.78
N LYS A 377 -38.43 -7.51 16.44
CA LYS A 377 -39.59 -7.97 15.69
C LYS A 377 -39.89 -9.49 15.88
N LYS A 378 -38.90 -10.27 16.24
CA LYS A 378 -39.02 -11.73 16.42
C LYS A 378 -39.36 -12.15 17.86
N ARG A 379 -39.38 -11.20 18.82
CA ARG A 379 -39.85 -11.40 20.21
C ARG A 379 -41.31 -11.05 20.35
#